data_0f3983257cd396d47572e1c60c1fe4be
#
_entry.id   0f3983257cd396d47572e1c60c1fe4be
#
_cell.length_a   1.000
_cell.length_b   1.000
_cell.length_c   1.000
_cell.angle_alpha   90.00
_cell.angle_beta   90.00
_cell.angle_gamma   90.00
#
_symmetry.space_group_name_H-M   'P 1'
#
loop_
_entity.id
_entity.type
_entity.pdbx_description
1 polymer ?
#
loop_
_entity_poly.entity_id
_entity_poly.type
_entity_poly.pdbx_seq_one_letter_code
_entity_poly.pdbx_strand_id
1 'polypeptide(L)'
;MIENIEQGTLPPGCKACIALTSWKKRINTVGLTIFNLMCVCGPEFHIVLTLAEEEFPRKERELPRDLVLMNKAGVFEILWVKKNWRSFKKWVFCGMRYSKYPIITADDDCIYTYNYAKELCYHLPRKKSQKTCVTYWCDRYAHTNYFNTSGYATCYSPNYFGNITNYLKPEMLYEYHEDDMWYVALRYIKHIPGCICLNKSYNDIVVPHNEIEPLHDLYKGRTRAERDKMISEFITLLEQ
;
A
#
# COMPACT_ATOMS: atom_id res chain seq x y z
N MET A 1 -16.89 -12.41 1.39
CA MET A 1 -16.09 -12.29 2.63
C MET A 1 -14.63 -12.19 2.26
N ILE A 2 -13.89 -11.32 2.96
CA ILE A 2 -12.43 -11.27 2.85
C ILE A 2 -11.84 -12.56 3.45
N GLU A 3 -10.77 -13.04 2.85
CA GLU A 3 -10.05 -14.19 3.39
C GLU A 3 -9.34 -13.85 4.71
N ASN A 4 -9.24 -14.83 5.57
CA ASN A 4 -8.49 -14.68 6.81
C ASN A 4 -6.98 -14.81 6.51
N ILE A 5 -6.22 -13.80 6.90
CA ILE A 5 -4.75 -13.81 6.77
C ILE A 5 -4.15 -14.10 8.14
N GLU A 6 -3.35 -15.15 8.23
CA GLU A 6 -2.64 -15.47 9.45
C GLU A 6 -1.65 -14.38 9.84
N GLN A 7 -1.60 -14.09 11.13
CA GLN A 7 -0.63 -13.16 11.69
C GLN A 7 0.79 -13.69 11.50
N GLY A 8 1.63 -12.87 10.90
CA GLY A 8 3.04 -13.16 10.67
C GLY A 8 3.96 -12.46 11.67
N THR A 9 5.18 -12.98 11.71
CA THR A 9 6.30 -12.33 12.41
C THR A 9 7.34 -11.95 11.37
N LEU A 10 7.89 -10.75 11.48
CA LEU A 10 8.95 -10.32 10.57
C LEU A 10 10.20 -11.21 10.73
N PRO A 11 10.97 -11.39 9.66
CA PRO A 11 12.27 -12.02 9.74
C PRO A 11 13.17 -11.38 10.82
N PRO A 12 14.08 -12.12 11.45
CA PRO A 12 15.00 -11.59 12.43
C PRO A 12 15.78 -10.36 11.91
N GLY A 13 15.82 -9.29 12.70
CA GLY A 13 16.49 -8.03 12.33
C GLY A 13 15.60 -7.04 11.57
N CYS A 14 14.46 -7.46 11.01
CA CYS A 14 13.53 -6.56 10.35
C CYS A 14 12.71 -5.76 11.35
N LYS A 15 12.45 -4.49 11.02
CA LYS A 15 11.73 -3.52 11.86
C LYS A 15 10.38 -3.10 11.30
N ALA A 16 10.22 -3.16 9.98
CA ALA A 16 9.02 -2.75 9.28
C ALA A 16 8.85 -3.55 7.98
N CYS A 17 7.63 -3.53 7.43
CA CYS A 17 7.34 -4.06 6.10
C CYS A 17 7.31 -2.95 5.05
N ILE A 18 7.76 -3.25 3.85
CA ILE A 18 7.46 -2.47 2.64
C ILE A 18 6.45 -3.28 1.84
N ALA A 19 5.24 -2.74 1.70
CA ALA A 19 4.11 -3.39 1.09
C ALA A 19 3.87 -2.82 -0.31
N LEU A 20 3.87 -3.69 -1.31
CA LEU A 20 3.52 -3.35 -2.68
C LEU A 20 2.59 -4.43 -3.29
N THR A 21 1.95 -4.08 -4.38
CA THR A 21 1.15 -4.99 -5.19
C THR A 21 1.44 -4.75 -6.65
N SER A 22 1.25 -5.76 -7.47
CA SER A 22 1.27 -5.65 -8.92
C SER A 22 0.14 -6.46 -9.53
N TRP A 23 0.04 -6.49 -10.83
CA TRP A 23 -0.98 -7.19 -11.58
C TRP A 23 -0.41 -7.76 -12.88
N LYS A 24 -1.18 -8.62 -13.54
CA LYS A 24 -0.70 -9.46 -14.64
C LYS A 24 -0.03 -8.70 -15.78
N LYS A 25 -0.52 -7.49 -16.12
CA LYS A 25 0.06 -6.72 -17.22
C LYS A 25 1.39 -6.04 -16.85
N ARG A 26 1.64 -5.74 -15.57
CA ARG A 26 2.87 -5.07 -15.10
C ARG A 26 3.83 -5.99 -14.33
N ILE A 27 3.49 -7.26 -14.17
CA ILE A 27 4.31 -8.22 -13.39
C ILE A 27 5.75 -8.35 -13.90
N ASN A 28 5.99 -8.09 -15.18
CA ASN A 28 7.32 -8.18 -15.79
C ASN A 28 8.27 -7.04 -15.37
N THR A 29 7.76 -5.94 -14.84
CA THR A 29 8.56 -4.76 -14.49
C THR A 29 8.77 -4.59 -13.00
N VAL A 30 7.89 -5.17 -12.15
CA VAL A 30 7.95 -5.01 -10.68
C VAL A 30 9.28 -5.49 -10.08
N GLY A 31 9.98 -6.42 -10.74
CA GLY A 31 11.30 -6.88 -10.33
C GLY A 31 12.33 -5.77 -10.22
N LEU A 32 12.26 -4.74 -11.07
CA LEU A 32 13.14 -3.57 -11.01
C LEU A 32 12.89 -2.76 -9.73
N THR A 33 11.62 -2.52 -9.39
CA THR A 33 11.25 -1.81 -8.17
C THR A 33 11.67 -2.59 -6.92
N ILE A 34 11.44 -3.92 -6.88
CA ILE A 34 11.85 -4.76 -5.74
C ILE A 34 13.37 -4.74 -5.57
N PHE A 35 14.13 -4.89 -6.67
CA PHE A 35 15.59 -4.82 -6.64
C PHE A 35 16.08 -3.46 -6.13
N ASN A 36 15.48 -2.37 -6.61
CA ASN A 36 15.79 -1.04 -6.12
C ASN A 36 15.50 -0.91 -4.62
N LEU A 37 14.31 -1.31 -4.15
CA LEU A 37 13.94 -1.26 -2.72
C LEU A 37 14.94 -2.05 -1.86
N MET A 38 15.36 -3.23 -2.30
CA MET A 38 16.39 -4.02 -1.62
C MET A 38 17.71 -3.22 -1.46
N CYS A 39 18.13 -2.53 -2.52
CA CYS A 39 19.38 -1.78 -2.52
C CYS A 39 19.33 -0.53 -1.65
N VAL A 40 18.21 0.20 -1.65
CA VAL A 40 18.10 1.53 -1.02
C VAL A 40 17.56 1.50 0.41
N CYS A 41 16.79 0.46 0.80
CA CYS A 41 16.18 0.39 2.12
C CYS A 41 17.02 -0.38 3.14
N GLY A 42 17.74 -1.40 2.68
CA GLY A 42 18.58 -2.24 3.55
C GLY A 42 17.81 -3.41 4.20
N PRO A 43 18.56 -4.31 4.89
CA PRO A 43 18.04 -5.59 5.37
C PRO A 43 17.06 -5.47 6.55
N GLU A 44 16.96 -4.31 7.16
CA GLU A 44 16.01 -4.07 8.26
C GLU A 44 14.56 -3.90 7.81
N PHE A 45 14.28 -3.95 6.50
CA PHE A 45 12.94 -3.83 5.92
C PHE A 45 12.58 -5.11 5.18
N HIS A 46 11.43 -5.68 5.53
CA HIS A 46 10.87 -6.84 4.87
C HIS A 46 9.97 -6.42 3.72
N ILE A 47 10.31 -6.80 2.50
CA ILE A 47 9.54 -6.45 1.29
C ILE A 47 8.46 -7.52 1.07
N VAL A 48 7.21 -7.11 0.90
CA VAL A 48 6.05 -7.99 0.68
C VAL A 48 5.32 -7.58 -0.58
N LEU A 49 5.32 -8.46 -1.59
CA LEU A 49 4.55 -8.31 -2.82
C LEU A 49 3.24 -9.10 -2.70
N THR A 50 2.10 -8.41 -2.63
CA THR A 50 0.79 -9.06 -2.59
C THR A 50 0.26 -9.28 -4.00
N LEU A 51 -0.02 -10.54 -4.35
CA LEU A 51 -0.55 -10.96 -5.65
C LEU A 51 -1.85 -11.76 -5.49
N ALA A 52 -2.73 -11.71 -6.50
CA ALA A 52 -4.01 -12.41 -6.48
C ALA A 52 -3.95 -13.72 -7.27
N GLU A 53 -4.44 -14.82 -6.67
CA GLU A 53 -4.57 -16.13 -7.34
C GLU A 53 -5.54 -16.08 -8.52
N GLU A 54 -6.55 -15.20 -8.51
CA GLU A 54 -7.43 -14.97 -9.66
C GLU A 54 -6.68 -14.47 -10.89
N GLU A 55 -5.59 -13.69 -10.71
CA GLU A 55 -4.77 -13.20 -11.82
C GLU A 55 -3.67 -14.19 -12.20
N PHE A 56 -3.20 -14.98 -11.23
CA PHE A 56 -2.10 -15.94 -11.36
C PHE A 56 -2.50 -17.31 -10.81
N PRO A 57 -3.43 -18.04 -11.47
CA PRO A 57 -3.96 -19.30 -10.94
C PRO A 57 -2.91 -20.41 -10.77
N ARG A 58 -1.78 -20.34 -11.48
CA ARG A 58 -0.65 -21.25 -11.33
C ARG A 58 0.48 -20.66 -10.47
N LYS A 59 0.22 -19.53 -9.78
CA LYS A 59 1.13 -18.85 -8.85
C LYS A 59 2.51 -18.61 -9.46
N GLU A 60 3.57 -19.04 -8.78
CA GLU A 60 4.97 -18.82 -9.18
C GLU A 60 5.30 -19.32 -10.58
N ARG A 61 4.52 -20.25 -11.14
CA ARG A 61 4.72 -20.74 -12.50
C ARG A 61 4.36 -19.72 -13.59
N GLU A 62 3.64 -18.68 -13.22
CA GLU A 62 3.24 -17.59 -14.12
C GLU A 62 4.07 -16.32 -13.91
N LEU A 63 4.96 -16.33 -12.94
CA LEU A 63 5.79 -15.17 -12.64
C LEU A 63 7.08 -15.17 -13.46
N PRO A 64 7.65 -14.00 -13.75
CA PRO A 64 8.98 -13.86 -14.31
C PRO A 64 10.03 -14.63 -13.50
N ARG A 65 11.01 -15.21 -14.20
CA ARG A 65 12.02 -16.07 -13.58
C ARG A 65 12.85 -15.34 -12.52
N ASP A 66 13.17 -14.08 -12.74
CA ASP A 66 13.89 -13.22 -11.81
C ASP A 66 13.12 -13.01 -10.50
N LEU A 67 11.82 -12.75 -10.57
CA LEU A 67 10.97 -12.67 -9.38
C LEU A 67 10.96 -13.97 -8.59
N VAL A 68 10.82 -15.10 -9.26
CA VAL A 68 10.85 -16.42 -8.60
C VAL A 68 12.19 -16.68 -7.93
N LEU A 69 13.30 -16.32 -8.57
CA LEU A 69 14.63 -16.48 -8.00
C LEU A 69 14.87 -15.55 -6.80
N MET A 70 14.49 -14.30 -6.88
CA MET A 70 14.60 -13.34 -5.77
C MET A 70 13.74 -13.77 -4.56
N ASN A 71 12.50 -14.24 -4.80
CA ASN A 71 11.64 -14.75 -3.73
C ASN A 71 12.28 -16.00 -3.07
N LYS A 72 12.76 -16.97 -3.84
CA LYS A 72 13.45 -18.16 -3.31
C LYS A 72 14.73 -17.83 -2.54
N ALA A 73 15.41 -16.77 -2.92
CA ALA A 73 16.59 -16.25 -2.20
C ALA A 73 16.23 -15.47 -0.92
N GLY A 74 14.94 -15.29 -0.62
CA GLY A 74 14.48 -14.57 0.55
C GLY A 74 14.62 -13.04 0.46
N VAL A 75 14.78 -12.50 -0.75
CA VAL A 75 14.88 -11.04 -0.98
C VAL A 75 13.56 -10.35 -0.64
N PHE A 76 12.44 -10.99 -0.93
CA PHE A 76 11.10 -10.52 -0.62
C PHE A 76 10.14 -11.69 -0.43
N GLU A 77 8.98 -11.43 0.15
CA GLU A 77 7.88 -12.39 0.31
C GLU A 77 6.81 -12.15 -0.74
N ILE A 78 6.25 -13.22 -1.33
CA ILE A 78 5.01 -13.15 -2.09
C ILE A 78 3.86 -13.54 -1.16
N LEU A 79 2.95 -12.60 -0.91
CA LEU A 79 1.72 -12.84 -0.18
C LEU A 79 0.59 -13.11 -1.17
N TRP A 80 0.19 -14.38 -1.28
CA TRP A 80 -0.90 -14.80 -2.14
C TRP A 80 -2.24 -14.55 -1.48
N VAL A 81 -3.16 -13.89 -2.23
CA VAL A 81 -4.56 -13.67 -1.85
C VAL A 81 -5.48 -14.25 -2.91
N LYS A 82 -6.63 -14.78 -2.52
CA LYS A 82 -7.54 -15.46 -3.45
C LYS A 82 -8.09 -14.51 -4.49
N LYS A 83 -8.71 -13.41 -4.04
CA LYS A 83 -9.43 -12.46 -4.87
C LYS A 83 -8.55 -11.27 -5.27
N ASN A 84 -8.74 -10.77 -6.48
CA ASN A 84 -8.08 -9.55 -6.92
C ASN A 84 -8.76 -8.30 -6.36
N TRP A 85 -8.25 -7.81 -5.24
CA TRP A 85 -8.64 -6.56 -4.61
C TRP A 85 -7.95 -5.33 -5.21
N ARG A 86 -7.41 -5.41 -6.42
CA ARG A 86 -6.73 -4.32 -7.13
C ARG A 86 -5.67 -3.62 -6.25
N SER A 87 -5.64 -2.28 -6.24
CA SER A 87 -4.68 -1.48 -5.45
C SER A 87 -4.84 -1.66 -3.93
N PHE A 88 -6.04 -2.02 -3.44
CA PHE A 88 -6.27 -2.31 -2.02
C PHE A 88 -5.37 -3.42 -1.48
N LYS A 89 -4.92 -4.35 -2.32
CA LYS A 89 -4.00 -5.43 -1.93
C LYS A 89 -2.72 -4.90 -1.29
N LYS A 90 -2.25 -3.72 -1.73
CA LYS A 90 -0.98 -3.12 -1.31
C LYS A 90 -0.86 -3.08 0.21
N TRP A 91 -1.77 -2.41 0.88
CA TRP A 91 -1.70 -2.23 2.33
C TRP A 91 -2.51 -3.27 3.10
N VAL A 92 -3.72 -3.60 2.64
CA VAL A 92 -4.73 -4.36 3.39
C VAL A 92 -4.18 -5.68 3.93
N PHE A 93 -3.69 -6.52 3.04
CA PHE A 93 -3.28 -7.88 3.44
C PHE A 93 -1.94 -7.89 4.18
N CYS A 94 -1.00 -7.04 3.78
CA CYS A 94 0.24 -6.84 4.52
C CYS A 94 -0.04 -6.27 5.92
N GLY A 95 -0.94 -5.28 6.03
CA GLY A 95 -1.37 -4.71 7.30
C GLY A 95 -2.13 -5.70 8.19
N MET A 96 -2.86 -6.66 7.63
CA MET A 96 -3.47 -7.76 8.38
C MET A 96 -2.41 -8.76 8.87
N ARG A 97 -1.49 -9.18 8.00
CA ARG A 97 -0.45 -10.16 8.33
C ARG A 97 0.58 -9.62 9.33
N TYR A 98 1.01 -8.39 9.16
CA TYR A 98 2.08 -7.75 9.94
C TYR A 98 1.59 -6.59 10.80
N SER A 99 0.37 -6.66 11.32
CA SER A 99 -0.28 -5.57 12.06
C SER A 99 0.53 -5.01 13.24
N LYS A 100 1.42 -5.81 13.82
CA LYS A 100 2.27 -5.42 14.97
C LYS A 100 3.46 -4.53 14.58
N TYR A 101 3.68 -4.32 13.29
CA TYR A 101 4.84 -3.61 12.75
C TYR A 101 4.42 -2.41 11.92
N PRO A 102 5.30 -1.42 11.73
CA PRO A 102 5.07 -0.37 10.76
C PRO A 102 4.97 -0.93 9.34
N ILE A 103 4.03 -0.40 8.55
CA ILE A 103 3.83 -0.76 7.15
C ILE A 103 4.11 0.46 6.27
N ILE A 104 5.01 0.32 5.33
CA ILE A 104 5.38 1.35 4.36
C ILE A 104 4.78 0.93 3.01
N THR A 105 4.05 1.82 2.35
CA THR A 105 3.51 1.53 1.02
C THR A 105 4.50 1.92 -0.06
N ALA A 106 4.57 1.10 -1.11
CA ALA A 106 5.34 1.33 -2.32
C ALA A 106 4.52 0.96 -3.55
N ASP A 107 4.70 1.66 -4.67
CA ASP A 107 4.12 1.31 -5.97
C ASP A 107 5.07 0.38 -6.74
N ASP A 108 4.53 -0.37 -7.69
CA ASP A 108 5.26 -1.38 -8.46
C ASP A 108 6.05 -0.82 -9.66
N ASP A 109 5.93 0.49 -9.90
CA ASP A 109 6.47 1.21 -11.05
C ASP A 109 7.39 2.39 -10.68
N CYS A 110 7.85 2.46 -9.43
CA CYS A 110 8.70 3.56 -8.95
C CYS A 110 10.13 3.09 -8.62
N ILE A 111 11.11 3.98 -8.85
CA ILE A 111 12.48 3.85 -8.37
C ILE A 111 12.66 4.77 -7.16
N TYR A 112 12.88 4.18 -6.02
CA TYR A 112 12.98 4.86 -4.74
C TYR A 112 14.39 5.38 -4.47
N THR A 113 14.47 6.52 -3.79
CA THR A 113 15.75 7.12 -3.40
C THR A 113 16.33 6.45 -2.15
N TYR A 114 17.63 6.64 -1.97
CA TYR A 114 18.33 6.17 -0.77
C TYR A 114 17.69 6.71 0.52
N ASN A 115 17.58 5.86 1.52
CA ASN A 115 16.95 6.14 2.81
C ASN A 115 15.41 6.33 2.81
N TYR A 116 14.71 6.12 1.71
CA TYR A 116 13.25 6.23 1.61
C TYR A 116 12.51 5.64 2.84
N ALA A 117 12.66 4.35 3.09
CA ALA A 117 11.96 3.68 4.19
C ALA A 117 12.48 4.10 5.58
N LYS A 118 13.78 4.33 5.72
CA LYS A 118 14.41 4.78 6.98
C LYS A 118 13.89 6.13 7.41
N GLU A 119 13.77 7.07 6.48
CA GLU A 119 13.29 8.42 6.76
C GLU A 119 11.84 8.40 7.22
N LEU A 120 10.96 7.68 6.51
CA LEU A 120 9.56 7.55 6.89
C LEU A 120 9.42 6.94 8.30
N CYS A 121 10.16 5.87 8.59
CA CYS A 121 10.14 5.24 9.91
C CYS A 121 10.74 6.11 11.01
N TYR A 122 11.75 6.91 10.71
CA TYR A 122 12.39 7.79 11.68
C TYR A 122 11.43 8.81 12.29
N HIS A 123 10.51 9.32 11.48
CA HIS A 123 9.51 10.29 11.89
C HIS A 123 8.26 9.68 12.55
N LEU A 124 8.13 8.35 12.59
CA LEU A 124 7.03 7.75 13.34
C LEU A 124 7.19 7.99 14.84
N PRO A 125 6.10 8.38 15.53
CA PRO A 125 6.12 8.53 16.97
C PRO A 125 6.50 7.22 17.68
N ARG A 126 7.37 7.31 18.69
CA ARG A 126 7.82 6.16 19.47
C ARG A 126 6.72 5.57 20.36
N LYS A 127 5.66 6.33 20.68
CA LYS A 127 4.52 5.85 21.47
C LYS A 127 3.64 4.94 20.61
N LYS A 128 3.68 3.65 20.88
CA LYS A 128 2.89 2.62 20.15
C LYS A 128 1.37 2.83 20.21
N SER A 129 0.86 3.59 21.18
CA SER A 129 -0.56 3.90 21.31
C SER A 129 -1.05 5.00 20.36
N GLN A 130 -0.14 5.75 19.77
CA GLN A 130 -0.50 6.84 18.87
C GLN A 130 -0.62 6.32 17.44
N LYS A 131 -1.87 6.22 16.97
CA LYS A 131 -2.16 5.90 15.57
C LYS A 131 -1.83 7.11 14.70
N THR A 132 -0.74 7.04 13.95
CA THR A 132 -0.32 8.08 13.01
C THR A 132 0.34 7.47 11.80
N CYS A 133 0.41 8.23 10.73
CA CYS A 133 1.22 7.90 9.56
C CYS A 133 2.21 9.03 9.26
N VAL A 134 3.28 8.68 8.56
CA VAL A 134 4.26 9.61 8.00
C VAL A 134 4.25 9.45 6.50
N THR A 135 4.13 10.54 5.77
CA THR A 135 4.08 10.53 4.32
C THR A 135 4.95 11.65 3.73
N TYR A 136 5.46 11.44 2.53
CA TYR A 136 6.17 12.50 1.81
C TYR A 136 5.22 13.59 1.35
N TRP A 137 4.01 13.23 0.94
CA TRP A 137 3.02 14.17 0.47
C TRP A 137 1.64 13.85 1.02
N CYS A 138 0.85 14.87 1.32
CA CYS A 138 -0.54 14.72 1.72
C CYS A 138 -1.39 15.87 1.20
N ASP A 139 -2.65 15.59 0.94
CA ASP A 139 -3.66 16.58 0.57
C ASP A 139 -4.82 16.57 1.58
N ARG A 140 -5.41 17.75 1.83
CA ARG A 140 -6.58 17.90 2.70
C ARG A 140 -7.85 17.93 1.86
N TYR A 141 -8.83 17.14 2.24
CA TYR A 141 -10.16 17.20 1.66
C TYR A 141 -11.08 18.10 2.50
N ALA A 142 -11.84 18.99 1.82
CA ALA A 142 -12.50 20.15 2.44
C ALA A 142 -13.56 19.79 3.47
N HIS A 143 -14.20 18.64 3.38
CA HIS A 143 -15.32 18.23 4.25
C HIS A 143 -14.92 17.29 5.39
N THR A 144 -13.71 16.79 5.35
CA THR A 144 -13.16 15.96 6.41
C THR A 144 -11.84 16.60 6.82
N ASN A 145 -11.60 16.88 8.06
CA ASN A 145 -10.27 17.30 8.53
C ASN A 145 -9.21 16.20 8.38
N TYR A 146 -9.44 15.23 7.51
CA TYR A 146 -8.61 14.07 7.27
C TYR A 146 -7.83 14.22 5.98
N PHE A 147 -6.67 13.59 5.93
CA PHE A 147 -5.71 13.74 4.85
C PHE A 147 -5.76 12.53 3.93
N ASN A 148 -5.63 12.75 2.64
CA ASN A 148 -5.10 11.77 1.73
C ASN A 148 -3.57 11.76 1.84
N THR A 149 -2.99 10.58 1.82
CA THR A 149 -1.54 10.37 1.81
C THR A 149 -1.13 9.73 0.49
N SER A 150 0.09 9.97 0.06
CA SER A 150 0.57 9.31 -1.16
C SER A 150 0.53 7.79 -1.03
N GLY A 151 -0.07 7.11 -1.99
CA GLY A 151 -0.19 5.65 -2.02
C GLY A 151 1.15 4.93 -2.06
N TYR A 152 2.20 5.59 -2.54
CA TYR A 152 3.53 5.03 -2.77
C TYR A 152 4.58 5.40 -1.71
N ALA A 153 4.30 6.33 -0.80
CA ALA A 153 5.31 6.83 0.15
C ALA A 153 4.70 7.19 1.51
N THR A 154 4.01 6.23 2.11
CA THR A 154 3.40 6.41 3.43
C THR A 154 3.80 5.27 4.36
N CYS A 155 4.31 5.63 5.54
CA CYS A 155 4.57 4.71 6.64
C CYS A 155 3.46 4.81 7.68
N TYR A 156 2.77 3.72 7.92
CA TYR A 156 1.69 3.59 8.89
C TYR A 156 2.23 3.00 10.18
N SER A 157 1.83 3.56 11.33
CA SER A 157 2.17 2.99 12.63
C SER A 157 1.57 1.58 12.82
N PRO A 158 2.13 0.76 13.72
CA PRO A 158 1.57 -0.55 14.01
C PRO A 158 0.07 -0.48 14.33
N ASN A 159 -0.69 -1.44 13.79
CA ASN A 159 -2.14 -1.55 13.99
C ASN A 159 -2.92 -0.26 13.63
N TYR A 160 -2.45 0.47 12.64
CA TYR A 160 -2.97 1.80 12.27
C TYR A 160 -4.49 1.84 12.14
N PHE A 161 -5.06 1.02 11.28
CA PHE A 161 -6.51 0.94 11.11
C PHE A 161 -7.19 -0.09 12.04
N GLY A 162 -6.42 -0.91 12.77
CA GLY A 162 -6.96 -2.02 13.55
C GLY A 162 -7.62 -3.09 12.67
N ASN A 163 -8.67 -3.73 13.16
CA ASN A 163 -9.43 -4.69 12.35
C ASN A 163 -10.20 -3.95 11.25
N ILE A 164 -9.96 -4.34 10.00
CA ILE A 164 -10.55 -3.74 8.80
C ILE A 164 -11.43 -4.73 8.01
N THR A 165 -11.58 -5.96 8.47
CA THR A 165 -12.32 -7.00 7.73
C THR A 165 -13.76 -6.59 7.40
N ASN A 166 -14.41 -5.86 8.29
CA ASN A 166 -15.78 -5.38 8.11
C ASN A 166 -15.88 -4.17 7.17
N TYR A 167 -14.75 -3.54 6.84
CA TYR A 167 -14.68 -2.35 6.01
C TYR A 167 -14.27 -2.63 4.56
N LEU A 168 -14.08 -3.90 4.22
CA LEU A 168 -13.78 -4.34 2.86
C LEU A 168 -15.04 -4.93 2.23
N LYS A 169 -15.68 -4.14 1.42
CA LYS A 169 -16.92 -4.50 0.72
C LYS A 169 -16.60 -4.85 -0.73
N PRO A 170 -17.11 -5.96 -1.28
CA PRO A 170 -16.91 -6.32 -2.69
C PRO A 170 -17.34 -5.24 -3.67
N GLU A 171 -18.35 -4.46 -3.32
CA GLU A 171 -18.91 -3.36 -4.11
C GLU A 171 -17.84 -2.30 -4.44
N MET A 172 -16.90 -2.08 -3.53
CA MET A 172 -15.78 -1.14 -3.71
C MET A 172 -14.93 -1.45 -4.95
N LEU A 173 -14.87 -2.72 -5.36
CA LEU A 173 -14.07 -3.14 -6.51
C LEU A 173 -14.69 -2.77 -7.85
N TYR A 174 -15.99 -2.55 -7.89
CA TYR A 174 -16.74 -2.25 -9.12
C TYR A 174 -16.94 -0.75 -9.32
N GLU A 175 -17.21 -0.01 -8.24
CA GLU A 175 -17.57 1.41 -8.29
C GLU A 175 -16.38 2.32 -8.00
N TYR A 176 -15.50 1.89 -7.11
CA TYR A 176 -14.41 2.70 -6.57
C TYR A 176 -13.05 2.03 -6.80
N HIS A 177 -12.24 2.63 -7.64
CA HIS A 177 -10.93 2.07 -7.99
C HIS A 177 -9.77 2.66 -7.18
N GLU A 178 -10.00 3.79 -6.48
CA GLU A 178 -8.98 4.51 -5.73
C GLU A 178 -8.96 4.06 -4.26
N ASP A 179 -7.96 3.29 -3.89
CA ASP A 179 -7.73 2.90 -2.49
C ASP A 179 -7.39 4.11 -1.60
N ASP A 180 -6.79 5.16 -2.15
CA ASP A 180 -6.46 6.39 -1.42
C ASP A 180 -7.72 7.04 -0.81
N MET A 181 -8.82 7.12 -1.55
CA MET A 181 -10.08 7.68 -1.06
C MET A 181 -10.69 6.83 0.06
N TRP A 182 -10.59 5.52 -0.05
CA TRP A 182 -11.02 4.59 0.99
C TRP A 182 -10.19 4.76 2.27
N TYR A 183 -8.87 4.98 2.18
CA TYR A 183 -8.04 5.27 3.35
C TYR A 183 -8.48 6.55 4.05
N VAL A 184 -8.91 7.59 3.31
CA VAL A 184 -9.47 8.82 3.90
C VAL A 184 -10.76 8.51 4.66
N ALA A 185 -11.69 7.76 4.04
CA ALA A 185 -12.94 7.35 4.68
C ALA A 185 -12.69 6.52 5.95
N LEU A 186 -11.75 5.56 5.91
CA LEU A 186 -11.37 4.78 7.10
C LEU A 186 -10.78 5.65 8.22
N ARG A 187 -9.96 6.64 7.89
CA ARG A 187 -9.45 7.58 8.90
C ARG A 187 -10.57 8.34 9.55
N TYR A 188 -11.55 8.79 8.77
CA TYR A 188 -12.74 9.46 9.27
C TYR A 188 -13.51 8.59 10.26
N ILE A 189 -13.96 7.41 9.82
CA ILE A 189 -14.77 6.48 10.63
C ILE A 189 -14.05 6.03 11.90
N LYS A 190 -12.75 5.81 11.81
CA LYS A 190 -11.94 5.34 12.95
C LYS A 190 -11.34 6.46 13.79
N HIS A 191 -11.70 7.71 13.50
CA HIS A 191 -11.21 8.89 14.21
C HIS A 191 -9.68 8.93 14.33
N ILE A 192 -8.97 8.74 13.20
CA ILE A 192 -7.51 8.75 13.11
C ILE A 192 -7.03 10.01 12.38
N PRO A 193 -6.91 11.16 13.05
CA PRO A 193 -6.56 12.42 12.40
C PRO A 193 -5.06 12.60 12.18
N GLY A 194 -4.22 11.76 12.79
CA GLY A 194 -2.78 11.94 12.83
C GLY A 194 -2.09 11.60 11.52
N CYS A 195 -1.48 12.61 10.90
CA CYS A 195 -0.58 12.47 9.76
C CYS A 195 0.58 13.46 9.91
N ILE A 196 1.80 12.98 9.68
CA ILE A 196 3.01 13.81 9.57
C ILE A 196 3.38 13.87 8.09
N CYS A 197 3.23 15.05 7.49
CA CYS A 197 3.62 15.31 6.11
C CYS A 197 5.01 15.93 6.07
N LEU A 198 5.93 15.32 5.35
CA LEU A 198 7.31 15.81 5.25
C LEU A 198 7.45 16.90 4.18
N ASN A 199 6.42 17.13 3.36
CA ASN A 199 6.37 18.13 2.28
C ASN A 199 7.59 18.05 1.35
N LYS A 200 8.01 16.83 1.03
CA LYS A 200 9.10 16.61 0.09
C LYS A 200 8.51 16.31 -1.27
N SER A 201 9.00 17.02 -2.28
CA SER A 201 8.85 16.58 -3.66
C SER A 201 9.69 15.31 -3.82
N TYR A 202 9.04 14.23 -4.15
CA TYR A 202 9.69 12.99 -4.51
C TYR A 202 10.06 13.08 -5.99
N ASN A 203 11.34 13.02 -6.30
CA ASN A 203 11.78 12.87 -7.69
C ASN A 203 11.69 11.39 -8.04
N ASP A 204 10.47 10.92 -8.31
CA ASP A 204 10.25 9.56 -8.73
C ASP A 204 10.79 9.37 -10.13
N ILE A 205 11.78 8.51 -10.25
CA ILE A 205 12.10 7.94 -11.54
C ILE A 205 11.09 6.81 -11.73
N VAL A 206 10.26 6.93 -12.73
CA VAL A 206 9.27 5.93 -13.08
C VAL A 206 9.94 4.82 -13.86
N VAL A 207 9.61 3.58 -13.56
CA VAL A 207 10.13 2.42 -14.30
C VAL A 207 9.61 2.47 -15.74
N PRO A 208 10.44 2.15 -16.75
CA PRO A 208 9.96 2.00 -18.13
C PRO A 208 8.72 1.09 -18.19
N HIS A 209 7.76 1.43 -19.03
CA HIS A 209 6.46 0.76 -19.18
C HIS A 209 5.47 0.95 -18.03
N ASN A 210 5.64 1.99 -17.21
CA ASN A 210 4.61 2.38 -16.23
C ASN A 210 3.32 2.90 -16.91
N GLU A 211 3.43 3.31 -18.18
CA GLU A 211 2.31 3.72 -19.04
C GLU A 211 1.32 2.60 -19.33
N ILE A 212 1.61 1.33 -18.95
CA ILE A 212 0.68 0.22 -19.10
C ILE A 212 -0.49 0.39 -18.13
N GLU A 213 -1.56 0.99 -18.61
CA GLU A 213 -2.81 1.26 -17.90
C GLU A 213 -2.59 1.80 -16.47
N PRO A 214 -1.92 2.96 -16.30
CA PRO A 214 -1.74 3.53 -14.99
C PRO A 214 -3.10 3.91 -14.40
N LEU A 215 -3.32 3.62 -13.13
CA LEU A 215 -4.59 3.93 -12.46
C LEU A 215 -4.97 5.40 -12.58
N HIS A 216 -3.98 6.31 -12.56
CA HIS A 216 -4.25 7.75 -12.67
C HIS A 216 -4.90 8.14 -14.01
N ASP A 217 -4.70 7.38 -15.09
CA ASP A 217 -5.35 7.65 -16.37
C ASP A 217 -6.84 7.32 -16.36
N LEU A 218 -7.25 6.36 -15.54
CA LEU A 218 -8.67 6.06 -15.32
C LEU A 218 -9.37 7.19 -14.57
N TYR A 219 -8.61 8.02 -13.85
CA TYR A 219 -9.10 9.12 -13.01
C TYR A 219 -8.70 10.49 -13.54
N LYS A 220 -8.08 10.53 -14.72
CA LYS A 220 -7.61 11.75 -15.38
C LYS A 220 -8.79 12.71 -15.55
N GLY A 221 -8.70 13.86 -14.90
CA GLY A 221 -9.75 14.88 -14.94
C GLY A 221 -10.76 14.85 -13.80
N ARG A 222 -10.70 13.93 -12.85
CA ARG A 222 -11.54 14.01 -11.66
C ARG A 222 -11.22 15.28 -10.88
N THR A 223 -12.25 16.07 -10.66
CA THR A 223 -12.18 17.29 -9.87
C THR A 223 -12.07 16.95 -8.38
N ARG A 224 -11.64 17.92 -7.58
CA ARG A 224 -11.65 17.79 -6.12
C ARG A 224 -13.04 17.50 -5.59
N ALA A 225 -14.08 18.11 -6.14
CA ALA A 225 -15.49 17.89 -5.75
C ALA A 225 -15.93 16.43 -5.99
N GLU A 226 -15.49 15.82 -7.10
CA GLU A 226 -15.79 14.41 -7.38
C GLU A 226 -15.10 13.47 -6.40
N ARG A 227 -13.85 13.76 -6.00
CA ARG A 227 -13.14 13.00 -4.98
C ARG A 227 -13.78 13.16 -3.60
N ASP A 228 -14.17 14.37 -3.22
CA ASP A 228 -14.92 14.63 -1.98
C ASP A 228 -16.25 13.85 -1.95
N LYS A 229 -16.95 13.78 -3.07
CA LYS A 229 -18.16 12.97 -3.22
C LYS A 229 -17.88 11.49 -3.02
N MET A 230 -16.83 10.94 -3.65
CA MET A 230 -16.42 9.55 -3.47
C MET A 230 -16.09 9.21 -2.01
N ILE A 231 -15.40 10.09 -1.30
CA ILE A 231 -15.11 9.89 0.12
C ILE A 231 -16.42 9.79 0.92
N SER A 232 -17.38 10.68 0.63
CA SER A 232 -18.69 10.67 1.30
C SER A 232 -19.46 9.38 1.01
N GLU A 233 -19.41 8.88 -0.22
CA GLU A 233 -20.02 7.61 -0.62
C GLU A 233 -19.36 6.43 0.07
N PHE A 234 -18.01 6.41 0.17
CA PHE A 234 -17.29 5.40 0.95
C PHE A 234 -17.69 5.44 2.43
N ILE A 235 -17.76 6.62 3.04
CA ILE A 235 -18.19 6.75 4.44
C ILE A 235 -19.56 6.11 4.62
N THR A 236 -20.54 6.47 3.78
CA THR A 236 -21.89 5.91 3.83
C THR A 236 -21.89 4.38 3.67
N LEU A 237 -21.11 3.85 2.73
CA LEU A 237 -20.99 2.40 2.51
C LEU A 237 -20.36 1.68 3.70
N LEU A 238 -19.41 2.29 4.37
CA LEU A 238 -18.66 1.66 5.46
C LEU A 238 -19.38 1.76 6.82
N GLU A 239 -20.35 2.66 6.96
CA GLU A 239 -21.19 2.80 8.16
C GLU A 239 -22.38 1.83 8.18
N GLN A 240 -22.70 1.20 7.06
CA GLN A 240 -23.69 0.12 6.93
C GLN A 240 -23.13 -1.23 7.40
#